data_990c22a9cfdbc59ba4b696225d2e7839
#
_entry.id   990c22a9cfdbc59ba4b696225d2e7839
#
_cell.length_a   1.000
_cell.length_b   1.000
_cell.length_c   1.000
_cell.angle_alpha   90.00
_cell.angle_beta   90.00
_cell.angle_gamma   90.00
#
_symmetry.space_group_name_H-M   'P 1'
#
loop_
_entity.id
_entity.type
_entity.pdbx_description
1 polymer ?
#
loop_
_entity_poly.entity_id
_entity_poly.type
_entity_poly.pdbx_seq_one_letter_code
_entity_poly.pdbx_strand_id
1 'polypeptide(L)'
;MAVFKPVGYAVVGLGSIAEVSVLPAFRNSKKSRLVALVSHEGARARQLGRKFGVKASNCYSYEDYERCLNQPGVDAVFIASINGAHAEQTIRAAAAGKHVLCEKPMANSVEECQRMLGACRDHRVRLMIAYRKYFEPGSVALKKLVTSGKLGRLRHIFSTYTEIVDPQKANKWQLNPRMAGGGSLMDLGIYCVNTMRWLAESTPIAASASAWTDDPGRFSEVEDSIAFRLTHPGGLVCQGTSSFSAQAASFVQVHGDRGWAALNPAFAFEEERRLFGKIQGRWFEKKFKVIDEFVLELDGFAECIRRVRDPGPDGTEGLLDIATVEAIYRSARENRTVSVETPALALEQA
;
A
#
# COMPACT_ATOMS: atom_id res chain seq x y z
N MET A 1 -15.58 -20.94 20.67
CA MET A 1 -14.55 -20.38 19.77
C MET A 1 -13.23 -20.37 20.52
N ALA A 2 -12.16 -20.94 19.95
CA ALA A 2 -10.84 -20.88 20.59
C ALA A 2 -10.41 -19.41 20.72
N VAL A 3 -10.11 -19.00 21.94
CA VAL A 3 -9.57 -17.63 22.21
C VAL A 3 -8.10 -17.67 21.80
N PHE A 4 -7.81 -17.20 20.61
CA PHE A 4 -6.43 -17.10 20.14
C PHE A 4 -5.71 -15.92 20.83
N LYS A 5 -4.48 -16.14 21.25
CA LYS A 5 -3.62 -15.06 21.77
C LYS A 5 -3.39 -14.01 20.68
N PRO A 6 -3.48 -12.68 20.94
CA PRO A 6 -3.18 -11.67 19.95
C PRO A 6 -1.77 -11.79 19.37
N VAL A 7 -1.64 -11.58 18.05
CA VAL A 7 -0.34 -11.56 17.36
C VAL A 7 0.46 -10.36 17.88
N GLY A 8 1.69 -10.58 18.31
CA GLY A 8 2.57 -9.54 18.83
C GLY A 8 3.36 -8.87 17.71
N TYR A 9 3.28 -7.55 17.63
CA TYR A 9 3.98 -6.77 16.62
C TYR A 9 5.10 -5.92 17.19
N ALA A 10 6.21 -5.86 16.46
CA ALA A 10 7.13 -4.73 16.52
C ALA A 10 6.78 -3.74 15.40
N VAL A 11 6.75 -2.43 15.68
CA VAL A 11 6.59 -1.39 14.66
C VAL A 11 7.94 -0.78 14.36
N VAL A 12 8.34 -0.82 13.09
CA VAL A 12 9.63 -0.36 12.57
C VAL A 12 9.43 0.88 11.71
N GLY A 13 10.07 1.98 12.07
CA GLY A 13 9.82 3.29 11.47
C GLY A 13 8.69 4.03 12.21
N LEU A 14 9.07 5.08 12.92
CA LEU A 14 8.16 5.84 13.80
C LEU A 14 7.92 7.26 13.25
N GLY A 15 7.64 7.33 11.95
CA GLY A 15 7.23 8.54 11.24
C GLY A 15 5.76 8.92 11.51
N SER A 16 5.25 9.87 10.72
CA SER A 16 3.89 10.41 10.86
C SER A 16 2.82 9.31 10.79
N ILE A 17 2.86 8.44 9.78
CA ILE A 17 1.85 7.38 9.60
C ILE A 17 1.83 6.41 10.78
N ALA A 18 3.01 6.07 11.29
CA ALA A 18 3.11 5.21 12.46
C ALA A 18 2.48 5.87 13.70
N GLU A 19 2.80 7.14 13.99
CA GLU A 19 2.28 7.83 15.17
C GLU A 19 0.80 8.15 15.12
N VAL A 20 0.32 8.59 13.95
CA VAL A 20 -1.06 9.12 13.80
C VAL A 20 -2.07 8.01 13.53
N SER A 21 -1.67 6.93 12.86
CA SER A 21 -2.59 5.89 12.41
C SER A 21 -2.26 4.49 12.95
N VAL A 22 -1.05 3.98 12.72
CA VAL A 22 -0.70 2.58 13.04
C VAL A 22 -0.69 2.31 14.54
N LEU A 23 0.03 3.12 15.32
CA LEU A 23 0.12 2.93 16.78
C LEU A 23 -1.22 3.09 17.50
N PRO A 24 -2.07 4.08 17.17
CA PRO A 24 -3.43 4.15 17.71
C PRO A 24 -4.28 2.92 17.39
N ALA A 25 -4.16 2.35 16.18
CA ALA A 25 -4.94 1.18 15.76
C ALA A 25 -4.74 -0.04 16.67
N PHE A 26 -3.54 -0.24 17.24
CA PHE A 26 -3.29 -1.34 18.18
C PHE A 26 -4.14 -1.26 19.45
N ARG A 27 -4.59 -0.07 19.85
CA ARG A 27 -5.49 0.09 21.04
C ARG A 27 -6.87 -0.50 20.77
N ASN A 28 -7.31 -0.47 19.53
CA ASN A 28 -8.64 -0.89 19.10
C ASN A 28 -8.64 -2.30 18.49
N SER A 29 -7.47 -2.83 18.12
CA SER A 29 -7.32 -4.17 17.56
C SER A 29 -7.62 -5.23 18.62
N LYS A 30 -8.36 -6.26 18.22
CA LYS A 30 -8.69 -7.42 19.06
C LYS A 30 -7.77 -8.61 18.80
N LYS A 31 -7.04 -8.60 17.69
CA LYS A 31 -6.26 -9.75 17.23
C LYS A 31 -4.76 -9.45 17.18
N SER A 32 -4.38 -8.19 17.34
CA SER A 32 -3.00 -7.72 17.30
C SER A 32 -2.66 -6.94 18.56
N ARG A 33 -1.41 -6.98 18.99
CA ARG A 33 -0.92 -6.23 20.14
C ARG A 33 0.45 -5.63 19.85
N LEU A 34 0.69 -4.42 20.31
CA LEU A 34 1.99 -3.76 20.22
C LEU A 34 2.95 -4.31 21.29
N VAL A 35 4.12 -4.78 20.86
CA VAL A 35 5.13 -5.38 21.75
C VAL A 35 6.40 -4.54 21.81
N ALA A 36 6.87 -4.04 20.66
CA ALA A 36 8.12 -3.32 20.54
C ALA A 36 8.03 -2.18 19.53
N LEU A 37 8.96 -1.24 19.65
CA LEU A 37 9.11 -0.08 18.76
C LEU A 37 10.56 0.03 18.31
N VAL A 38 10.77 0.30 17.02
CA VAL A 38 12.09 0.48 16.42
C VAL A 38 12.11 1.79 15.64
N SER A 39 13.07 2.67 15.91
CA SER A 39 13.23 3.97 15.25
C SER A 39 14.69 4.23 14.92
N HIS A 40 14.94 5.08 13.93
CA HIS A 40 16.27 5.61 13.69
C HIS A 40 16.84 6.26 14.96
N GLU A 41 16.00 7.00 15.69
CA GLU A 41 16.36 7.58 16.99
C GLU A 41 15.75 6.77 18.15
N GLY A 42 16.56 6.12 18.94
CA GLY A 42 16.11 5.38 20.13
C GLY A 42 15.34 6.25 21.15
N ALA A 43 15.63 7.56 21.20
CA ALA A 43 14.88 8.53 21.99
C ALA A 43 13.41 8.64 21.53
N ARG A 44 13.18 8.64 20.22
CA ARG A 44 11.82 8.66 19.62
C ARG A 44 11.05 7.40 19.97
N ALA A 45 11.70 6.22 19.87
CA ALA A 45 11.08 4.97 20.26
C ALA A 45 10.65 4.97 21.74
N ARG A 46 11.49 5.47 22.65
CA ARG A 46 11.14 5.60 24.08
C ARG A 46 10.02 6.62 24.33
N GLN A 47 10.01 7.74 23.61
CA GLN A 47 8.95 8.75 23.71
C GLN A 47 7.58 8.15 23.35
N LEU A 48 7.49 7.50 22.19
CA LEU A 48 6.26 6.84 21.75
C LEU A 48 5.94 5.61 22.59
N GLY A 49 6.93 4.89 23.08
CA GLY A 49 6.75 3.79 24.04
C GLY A 49 5.96 4.22 25.26
N ARG A 50 6.31 5.36 25.87
CA ARG A 50 5.54 5.92 26.99
C ARG A 50 4.11 6.26 26.61
N LYS A 51 3.90 6.85 25.42
CA LYS A 51 2.56 7.25 24.91
C LYS A 51 1.67 6.04 24.63
N PHE A 52 2.23 4.92 24.14
CA PHE A 52 1.49 3.74 23.70
C PHE A 52 1.64 2.51 24.60
N GLY A 53 2.25 2.66 25.78
CA GLY A 53 2.32 1.60 26.78
C GLY A 53 3.37 0.51 26.49
N VAL A 54 4.39 0.80 25.68
CA VAL A 54 5.51 -0.11 25.42
C VAL A 54 6.63 0.15 26.43
N LYS A 55 7.13 -0.90 27.08
CA LYS A 55 8.22 -0.80 28.05
C LYS A 55 9.48 -0.24 27.39
N ALA A 56 10.25 0.56 28.14
CA ALA A 56 11.50 1.15 27.63
C ALA A 56 12.50 0.11 27.14
N SER A 57 12.53 -1.08 27.76
CA SER A 57 13.35 -2.22 27.33
C SER A 57 12.97 -2.79 25.96
N ASN A 58 11.79 -2.46 25.46
CA ASN A 58 11.26 -2.91 24.17
C ASN A 58 11.25 -1.76 23.13
N CYS A 59 12.00 -0.70 23.38
CA CYS A 59 12.19 0.42 22.48
C CYS A 59 13.63 0.42 21.97
N TYR A 60 13.80 0.21 20.68
CA TYR A 60 15.08 -0.07 20.04
C TYR A 60 15.45 1.01 19.01
N SER A 61 16.76 1.12 18.71
CA SER A 61 17.27 1.79 17.51
C SER A 61 17.29 0.81 16.33
N TYR A 62 17.56 1.31 15.11
CA TYR A 62 17.77 0.44 13.95
C TYR A 62 19.01 -0.46 14.09
N GLU A 63 20.01 -0.04 14.84
CA GLU A 63 21.19 -0.83 15.14
C GLU A 63 20.85 -2.06 16.01
N ASP A 64 19.85 -1.93 16.86
CA ASP A 64 19.37 -3.00 17.74
C ASP A 64 18.21 -3.81 17.13
N TYR A 65 17.98 -3.72 15.82
CA TYR A 65 16.81 -4.34 15.18
C TYR A 65 16.78 -5.85 15.39
N GLU A 66 17.90 -6.57 15.33
CA GLU A 66 17.96 -8.01 15.59
C GLU A 66 17.57 -8.35 17.03
N ARG A 67 17.96 -7.52 17.99
CA ARG A 67 17.53 -7.70 19.39
C ARG A 67 16.03 -7.55 19.53
N CYS A 68 15.42 -6.62 18.78
CA CYS A 68 13.97 -6.46 18.72
C CYS A 68 13.31 -7.70 18.08
N LEU A 69 13.84 -8.20 16.97
CA LEU A 69 13.30 -9.39 16.29
C LEU A 69 13.34 -10.63 17.18
N ASN A 70 14.37 -10.78 18.02
CA ASN A 70 14.50 -11.88 18.98
C ASN A 70 13.72 -11.65 20.29
N GLN A 71 13.03 -10.51 20.45
CA GLN A 71 12.25 -10.22 21.65
C GLN A 71 11.09 -11.23 21.81
N PRO A 72 10.94 -11.88 22.99
CA PRO A 72 9.83 -12.78 23.25
C PRO A 72 8.47 -12.10 23.02
N GLY A 73 7.61 -12.75 22.23
CA GLY A 73 6.27 -12.28 21.93
C GLY A 73 6.19 -11.31 20.76
N VAL A 74 7.26 -11.06 20.01
CA VAL A 74 7.23 -10.51 18.66
C VAL A 74 7.01 -11.65 17.68
N ASP A 75 5.84 -11.69 17.07
CA ASP A 75 5.41 -12.68 16.09
C ASP A 75 5.49 -12.12 14.66
N ALA A 76 5.29 -10.81 14.53
CA ALA A 76 5.28 -10.09 13.27
C ALA A 76 5.91 -8.69 13.42
N VAL A 77 6.30 -8.11 12.30
CA VAL A 77 6.72 -6.70 12.23
C VAL A 77 5.77 -5.91 11.34
N PHE A 78 5.49 -4.66 11.72
CA PHE A 78 4.87 -3.66 10.86
C PHE A 78 5.99 -2.69 10.44
N ILE A 79 6.34 -2.68 9.15
CA ILE A 79 7.38 -1.81 8.60
C ILE A 79 6.71 -0.56 8.06
N ALA A 80 6.98 0.60 8.68
CA ALA A 80 6.47 1.92 8.33
C ALA A 80 7.62 2.94 8.22
N SER A 81 8.77 2.48 7.76
CA SER A 81 9.97 3.29 7.52
C SER A 81 9.88 4.02 6.17
N ILE A 82 10.99 4.60 5.72
CA ILE A 82 11.12 5.12 4.36
C ILE A 82 11.13 3.95 3.36
N ASN A 83 10.61 4.17 2.15
CA ASN A 83 10.45 3.12 1.14
C ASN A 83 11.75 2.36 0.84
N GLY A 84 12.87 3.07 0.71
CA GLY A 84 14.18 2.46 0.43
C GLY A 84 14.74 1.57 1.56
N ALA A 85 14.10 1.53 2.73
CA ALA A 85 14.49 0.64 3.82
C ALA A 85 13.60 -0.62 3.93
N HIS A 86 12.47 -0.66 3.21
CA HIS A 86 11.49 -1.74 3.31
C HIS A 86 12.10 -3.11 2.98
N ALA A 87 12.87 -3.19 1.91
CA ALA A 87 13.44 -4.46 1.45
C ALA A 87 14.40 -5.06 2.48
N GLU A 88 15.38 -4.30 2.96
CA GLU A 88 16.34 -4.78 3.94
C GLU A 88 15.68 -5.19 5.25
N GLN A 89 14.76 -4.35 5.76
CA GLN A 89 14.07 -4.62 7.01
C GLN A 89 13.16 -5.85 6.91
N THR A 90 12.51 -6.06 5.75
CA THR A 90 11.70 -7.26 5.47
C THR A 90 12.58 -8.52 5.45
N ILE A 91 13.70 -8.49 4.73
CA ILE A 91 14.62 -9.63 4.61
C ILE A 91 15.16 -10.02 6.00
N ARG A 92 15.57 -9.06 6.82
CA ARG A 92 16.05 -9.30 8.20
C ARG A 92 14.95 -9.88 9.09
N ALA A 93 13.71 -9.36 8.99
CA ALA A 93 12.58 -9.89 9.72
C ALA A 93 12.26 -11.32 9.31
N ALA A 94 12.25 -11.61 8.01
CA ALA A 94 12.01 -12.95 7.47
C ALA A 94 13.06 -13.94 7.96
N ALA A 95 14.37 -13.57 7.91
CA ALA A 95 15.46 -14.39 8.41
C ALA A 95 15.34 -14.72 9.91
N ALA A 96 14.73 -13.83 10.69
CA ALA A 96 14.39 -14.06 12.10
C ALA A 96 13.07 -14.83 12.30
N GLY A 97 12.44 -15.33 11.24
CA GLY A 97 11.19 -16.08 11.30
C GLY A 97 9.97 -15.22 11.65
N LYS A 98 10.00 -13.90 11.38
CA LYS A 98 8.88 -13.01 11.67
C LYS A 98 8.05 -12.75 10.42
N HIS A 99 6.72 -12.80 10.59
CA HIS A 99 5.79 -12.36 9.55
C HIS A 99 5.91 -10.85 9.33
N VAL A 100 5.63 -10.37 8.11
CA VAL A 100 5.85 -8.98 7.75
C VAL A 100 4.58 -8.34 7.20
N LEU A 101 4.16 -7.24 7.80
CA LEU A 101 3.22 -6.27 7.24
C LEU A 101 4.05 -5.04 6.86
N CYS A 102 4.19 -4.79 5.55
CA CYS A 102 5.03 -3.73 5.03
C CYS A 102 4.19 -2.62 4.44
N GLU A 103 4.45 -1.36 4.79
CA GLU A 103 3.81 -0.20 4.14
C GLU A 103 4.02 -0.22 2.63
N LYS A 104 3.05 0.40 1.95
CA LYS A 104 3.14 0.68 0.51
C LYS A 104 4.06 1.92 0.27
N PRO A 105 4.72 1.99 -0.88
CA PRO A 105 4.94 0.92 -1.86
C PRO A 105 5.81 -0.20 -1.27
N MET A 106 5.71 -1.41 -1.81
CA MET A 106 6.45 -2.58 -1.27
C MET A 106 7.95 -2.31 -1.18
N ALA A 107 8.53 -1.75 -2.25
CA ALA A 107 9.94 -1.34 -2.35
C ALA A 107 10.11 -0.32 -3.48
N ASN A 108 11.35 0.11 -3.75
CA ASN A 108 11.65 1.06 -4.81
C ASN A 108 11.88 0.41 -6.19
N SER A 109 12.08 -0.90 -6.24
CA SER A 109 12.33 -1.62 -7.49
C SER A 109 11.76 -3.04 -7.48
N VAL A 110 11.57 -3.59 -8.68
CA VAL A 110 11.18 -4.99 -8.90
C VAL A 110 12.20 -5.95 -8.28
N GLU A 111 13.50 -5.67 -8.42
CA GLU A 111 14.57 -6.49 -7.84
C GLU A 111 14.46 -6.57 -6.31
N GLU A 112 14.23 -5.43 -5.64
CA GLU A 112 14.01 -5.40 -4.19
C GLU A 112 12.78 -6.21 -3.77
N CYS A 113 11.66 -6.06 -4.50
CA CYS A 113 10.45 -6.86 -4.27
C CYS A 113 10.71 -8.37 -4.41
N GLN A 114 11.44 -8.78 -5.43
CA GLN A 114 11.81 -10.20 -5.63
C GLN A 114 12.66 -10.74 -4.47
N ARG A 115 13.61 -9.95 -3.97
CA ARG A 115 14.44 -10.31 -2.79
C ARG A 115 13.58 -10.45 -1.53
N MET A 116 12.61 -9.56 -1.32
CA MET A 116 11.66 -9.64 -0.20
C MET A 116 10.82 -10.92 -0.29
N LEU A 117 10.26 -11.22 -1.45
CA LEU A 117 9.48 -12.45 -1.69
C LEU A 117 10.32 -13.70 -1.48
N GLY A 118 11.54 -13.73 -2.03
CA GLY A 118 12.47 -14.85 -1.85
C GLY A 118 12.75 -15.11 -0.37
N ALA A 119 13.13 -14.07 0.38
CA ALA A 119 13.41 -14.19 1.80
C ALA A 119 12.19 -14.69 2.60
N CYS A 120 11.00 -14.16 2.34
CA CYS A 120 9.79 -14.57 3.04
C CYS A 120 9.41 -16.04 2.73
N ARG A 121 9.55 -16.47 1.48
CA ARG A 121 9.34 -17.86 1.07
C ARG A 121 10.36 -18.80 1.73
N ASP A 122 11.64 -18.50 1.66
CA ASP A 122 12.72 -19.35 2.15
C ASP A 122 12.63 -19.56 3.67
N HIS A 123 12.13 -18.55 4.39
CA HIS A 123 11.88 -18.61 5.83
C HIS A 123 10.43 -18.96 6.21
N ARG A 124 9.56 -19.28 5.23
CA ARG A 124 8.16 -19.69 5.44
C ARG A 124 7.35 -18.67 6.27
N VAL A 125 7.62 -17.40 6.10
CA VAL A 125 6.88 -16.32 6.73
C VAL A 125 5.96 -15.63 5.72
N ARG A 126 4.89 -14.98 6.21
CA ARG A 126 3.95 -14.25 5.37
C ARG A 126 4.38 -12.81 5.22
N LEU A 127 4.23 -12.31 3.99
CA LEU A 127 4.38 -10.92 3.64
C LEU A 127 3.03 -10.37 3.17
N MET A 128 2.52 -9.33 3.83
CA MET A 128 1.38 -8.54 3.39
C MET A 128 1.83 -7.10 3.14
N ILE A 129 1.33 -6.50 2.07
CA ILE A 129 1.55 -5.09 1.79
C ILE A 129 0.36 -4.29 2.33
N ALA A 130 0.63 -3.20 3.03
CA ALA A 130 -0.36 -2.42 3.76
C ALA A 130 -1.25 -1.59 2.83
N TYR A 131 -1.99 -2.27 1.96
CA TYR A 131 -3.05 -1.68 1.16
C TYR A 131 -4.37 -1.72 1.94
N ARG A 132 -4.54 -0.82 2.91
CA ARG A 132 -5.72 -0.71 3.80
C ARG A 132 -7.07 -0.74 3.06
N LYS A 133 -7.09 -0.39 1.77
CA LYS A 133 -8.31 -0.38 0.94
C LYS A 133 -8.90 -1.76 0.69
N TYR A 134 -8.13 -2.81 0.80
CA TYR A 134 -8.65 -4.19 0.76
C TYR A 134 -9.57 -4.53 1.95
N PHE A 135 -9.51 -3.75 3.01
CA PHE A 135 -10.29 -3.92 4.23
C PHE A 135 -11.38 -2.85 4.41
N GLU A 136 -11.32 -1.75 3.66
CA GLU A 136 -12.26 -0.63 3.73
C GLU A 136 -13.60 -1.01 3.08
N PRO A 137 -14.75 -0.85 3.79
CA PRO A 137 -16.04 -1.35 3.33
C PRO A 137 -16.53 -0.79 2.00
N GLY A 138 -16.25 0.48 1.68
CA GLY A 138 -16.64 1.11 0.41
C GLY A 138 -15.86 0.50 -0.77
N SER A 139 -14.55 0.34 -0.61
CA SER A 139 -13.67 -0.29 -1.59
C SER A 139 -14.04 -1.78 -1.80
N VAL A 140 -14.28 -2.50 -0.70
CA VAL A 140 -14.74 -3.89 -0.76
C VAL A 140 -16.12 -4.00 -1.44
N ALA A 141 -17.02 -3.03 -1.21
CA ALA A 141 -18.32 -3.02 -1.86
C ALA A 141 -18.19 -2.73 -3.37
N LEU A 142 -17.30 -1.82 -3.79
CA LEU A 142 -17.00 -1.58 -5.20
C LEU A 142 -16.42 -2.84 -5.85
N LYS A 143 -15.44 -3.50 -5.21
CA LYS A 143 -14.87 -4.77 -5.71
C LYS A 143 -15.94 -5.82 -5.88
N LYS A 144 -16.80 -6.03 -4.89
CA LYS A 144 -17.93 -6.98 -4.98
C LYS A 144 -18.91 -6.63 -6.11
N LEU A 145 -19.16 -5.34 -6.34
CA LEU A 145 -20.02 -4.91 -7.45
C LEU A 145 -19.40 -5.26 -8.80
N VAL A 146 -18.09 -5.00 -8.96
CA VAL A 146 -17.34 -5.34 -10.19
C VAL A 146 -17.38 -6.86 -10.42
N THR A 147 -16.98 -7.66 -9.43
CA THR A 147 -16.91 -9.12 -9.56
C THR A 147 -18.29 -9.79 -9.70
N SER A 148 -19.36 -9.12 -9.29
CA SER A 148 -20.73 -9.63 -9.49
C SER A 148 -21.19 -9.63 -10.96
N GLY A 149 -20.42 -9.02 -11.86
CA GLY A 149 -20.77 -8.87 -13.27
C GLY A 149 -21.97 -7.94 -13.58
N LYS A 150 -22.51 -7.24 -12.57
CA LYS A 150 -23.65 -6.32 -12.75
C LYS A 150 -23.34 -5.14 -13.65
N LEU A 151 -22.08 -4.70 -13.70
CA LEU A 151 -21.63 -3.64 -14.59
C LEU A 151 -21.42 -4.11 -16.04
N GLY A 152 -21.50 -5.43 -16.29
CA GLY A 152 -21.17 -6.03 -17.58
C GLY A 152 -19.67 -6.18 -17.80
N ARG A 153 -19.25 -6.23 -19.06
CA ARG A 153 -17.82 -6.24 -19.41
C ARG A 153 -17.21 -4.89 -19.11
N LEU A 154 -16.17 -4.86 -18.30
CA LEU A 154 -15.46 -3.61 -18.00
C LEU A 154 -14.80 -3.04 -19.24
N ARG A 155 -14.89 -1.72 -19.40
CA ARG A 155 -14.32 -0.95 -20.51
C ARG A 155 -13.29 0.05 -20.06
N HIS A 156 -13.59 0.77 -18.96
CA HIS A 156 -12.74 1.81 -18.43
C HIS A 156 -12.72 1.80 -16.90
N ILE A 157 -11.55 2.10 -16.32
CA ILE A 157 -11.39 2.46 -14.92
C ILE A 157 -10.62 3.77 -14.87
N PHE A 158 -11.15 4.74 -14.12
CA PHE A 158 -10.50 6.02 -13.86
C PHE A 158 -10.21 6.14 -12.38
N SER A 159 -9.03 6.64 -12.02
CA SER A 159 -8.67 6.89 -10.64
C SER A 159 -7.76 8.09 -10.52
N THR A 160 -7.96 8.88 -9.48
CA THR A 160 -7.07 9.99 -9.16
C THR A 160 -6.78 10.02 -7.67
N TYR A 161 -5.57 10.45 -7.34
CA TYR A 161 -5.21 10.81 -5.98
C TYR A 161 -4.25 11.98 -6.00
N THR A 162 -4.71 13.12 -5.51
CA THR A 162 -3.96 14.37 -5.46
C THR A 162 -3.99 14.96 -4.06
N GLU A 163 -2.94 15.66 -3.69
CA GLU A 163 -2.80 16.37 -2.42
C GLU A 163 -1.76 17.48 -2.58
N ILE A 164 -2.02 18.66 -2.03
CA ILE A 164 -0.98 19.67 -1.93
C ILE A 164 -0.06 19.29 -0.78
N VAL A 165 1.14 18.85 -1.12
CA VAL A 165 2.19 18.59 -0.14
C VAL A 165 2.82 19.91 0.27
N ASP A 166 2.61 20.33 1.52
CA ASP A 166 3.18 21.57 2.07
C ASP A 166 4.72 21.53 1.97
N PRO A 167 5.36 22.47 1.26
CA PRO A 167 6.81 22.52 1.10
C PRO A 167 7.57 22.55 2.42
N GLN A 168 7.01 23.20 3.43
CA GLN A 168 7.64 23.35 4.73
C GLN A 168 7.50 22.08 5.60
N LYS A 169 6.52 21.24 5.28
CA LYS A 169 6.22 19.97 5.98
C LYS A 169 6.62 18.73 5.18
N ALA A 170 6.97 18.90 3.91
CA ALA A 170 7.44 17.78 3.10
C ALA A 170 8.66 17.13 3.77
N ASN A 171 8.51 15.88 4.14
CA ASN A 171 9.64 15.10 4.59
C ASN A 171 10.67 15.06 3.45
N LYS A 172 11.87 15.54 3.69
CA LYS A 172 12.95 15.59 2.68
C LYS A 172 13.20 14.26 1.98
N TRP A 173 12.88 13.13 2.64
CA TRP A 173 13.04 11.80 2.05
C TRP A 173 12.05 11.54 0.90
N GLN A 174 10.81 12.07 0.95
CA GLN A 174 9.81 11.91 -0.12
C GLN A 174 10.20 12.61 -1.42
N LEU A 175 11.08 13.61 -1.35
CA LEU A 175 11.61 14.33 -2.50
C LEU A 175 12.95 13.75 -2.99
N ASN A 176 13.46 12.70 -2.34
CA ASN A 176 14.69 12.03 -2.72
C ASN A 176 14.39 10.69 -3.40
N PRO A 177 14.71 10.52 -4.69
CA PRO A 177 14.35 9.32 -5.45
C PRO A 177 15.00 8.03 -4.92
N ARG A 178 16.17 8.13 -4.27
CA ARG A 178 16.80 6.95 -3.66
C ARG A 178 16.05 6.48 -2.42
N MET A 179 15.43 7.40 -1.68
CA MET A 179 14.68 7.10 -0.46
C MET A 179 13.23 6.73 -0.74
N ALA A 180 12.60 7.45 -1.68
CA ALA A 180 11.18 7.33 -1.99
C ALA A 180 10.86 6.46 -3.22
N GLY A 181 11.83 6.28 -4.13
CA GLY A 181 11.63 5.57 -5.39
C GLY A 181 11.02 6.42 -6.50
N GLY A 182 10.54 7.62 -6.21
CA GLY A 182 9.90 8.57 -7.13
C GLY A 182 9.09 9.61 -6.38
N GLY A 183 8.26 10.35 -7.10
CA GLY A 183 7.43 11.42 -6.57
C GLY A 183 5.98 10.99 -6.27
N SER A 184 5.02 11.75 -6.82
CA SER A 184 3.59 11.54 -6.56
C SER A 184 3.07 10.16 -6.97
N LEU A 185 3.68 9.53 -7.99
CA LEU A 185 3.29 8.18 -8.40
C LEU A 185 3.57 7.14 -7.29
N MET A 186 4.75 7.21 -6.68
CA MET A 186 5.16 6.26 -5.64
C MET A 186 4.37 6.44 -4.34
N ASP A 187 3.99 7.65 -3.98
CA ASP A 187 3.29 7.91 -2.72
C ASP A 187 1.76 7.83 -2.87
N LEU A 188 1.19 8.54 -3.83
CA LEU A 188 -0.25 8.66 -4.06
C LEU A 188 -0.73 7.77 -5.22
N GLY A 189 -0.06 7.83 -6.36
CA GLY A 189 -0.46 7.13 -7.58
C GLY A 189 -0.42 5.62 -7.46
N ILE A 190 0.41 5.07 -6.56
CA ILE A 190 0.45 3.65 -6.25
C ILE A 190 -0.91 3.12 -5.78
N TYR A 191 -1.73 3.90 -5.07
CA TYR A 191 -3.10 3.55 -4.74
C TYR A 191 -3.98 3.40 -5.99
N CYS A 192 -3.81 4.28 -6.98
CA CYS A 192 -4.52 4.19 -8.25
C CYS A 192 -4.11 2.92 -9.01
N VAL A 193 -2.81 2.67 -9.14
CA VAL A 193 -2.26 1.48 -9.82
C VAL A 193 -2.78 0.19 -9.18
N ASN A 194 -2.61 0.05 -7.86
CA ASN A 194 -3.06 -1.12 -7.12
C ASN A 194 -4.57 -1.32 -7.24
N THR A 195 -5.37 -0.27 -7.05
CA THR A 195 -6.84 -0.37 -7.13
C THR A 195 -7.31 -0.77 -8.52
N MET A 196 -6.69 -0.22 -9.58
CA MET A 196 -7.00 -0.59 -10.97
C MET A 196 -6.73 -2.07 -11.23
N ARG A 197 -5.55 -2.57 -10.83
CA ARG A 197 -5.19 -3.98 -10.97
C ARG A 197 -6.11 -4.89 -10.15
N TRP A 198 -6.40 -4.52 -8.91
CA TRP A 198 -7.32 -5.24 -8.04
C TRP A 198 -8.74 -5.34 -8.61
N LEU A 199 -9.27 -4.23 -9.14
CA LEU A 199 -10.59 -4.23 -9.76
C LEU A 199 -10.62 -4.99 -11.09
N ALA A 200 -9.57 -4.86 -11.91
CA ALA A 200 -9.43 -5.53 -13.20
C ALA A 200 -9.16 -7.03 -13.08
N GLU A 201 -8.68 -7.52 -11.92
CA GLU A 201 -8.23 -8.90 -11.70
C GLU A 201 -7.17 -9.34 -12.74
N SER A 202 -6.33 -8.40 -13.17
CA SER A 202 -5.29 -8.65 -14.18
C SER A 202 -4.15 -7.65 -14.06
N THR A 203 -2.98 -8.06 -14.53
CA THR A 203 -1.83 -7.16 -14.73
C THR A 203 -1.98 -6.47 -16.09
N PRO A 204 -1.71 -5.16 -16.21
CA PRO A 204 -1.69 -4.48 -17.49
C PRO A 204 -0.56 -5.02 -18.38
N ILE A 205 -0.77 -4.97 -19.69
CA ILE A 205 0.22 -5.42 -20.70
C ILE A 205 0.99 -4.25 -21.31
N ALA A 206 0.49 -3.02 -21.18
CA ALA A 206 1.15 -1.83 -21.70
C ALA A 206 0.82 -0.61 -20.83
N ALA A 207 1.76 0.33 -20.78
CA ALA A 207 1.64 1.61 -20.10
C ALA A 207 2.03 2.76 -21.04
N SER A 208 1.32 3.89 -20.96
CA SER A 208 1.71 5.19 -21.51
C SER A 208 1.52 6.26 -20.45
N ALA A 209 2.47 7.23 -20.36
CA ALA A 209 2.47 8.22 -19.30
C ALA A 209 3.15 9.51 -19.70
N SER A 210 2.77 10.59 -19.00
CA SER A 210 3.46 11.88 -19.00
C SER A 210 3.65 12.33 -17.56
N ALA A 211 4.88 12.64 -17.19
CA ALA A 211 5.25 13.21 -15.91
C ALA A 211 5.71 14.65 -16.11
N TRP A 212 5.40 15.52 -15.14
CA TRP A 212 5.82 16.91 -15.17
C TRP A 212 6.02 17.47 -13.77
N THR A 213 6.57 18.66 -13.69
CA THR A 213 6.85 19.37 -12.46
C THR A 213 6.58 20.85 -12.70
N ASP A 214 5.63 21.41 -11.93
CA ASP A 214 5.30 22.83 -12.00
C ASP A 214 6.24 23.69 -11.14
N ASP A 215 6.87 23.10 -10.13
CA ASP A 215 7.88 23.74 -9.28
C ASP A 215 9.22 22.98 -9.32
N PRO A 216 10.07 23.22 -10.34
CA PRO A 216 11.36 22.54 -10.46
C PRO A 216 12.34 22.85 -9.32
N GLY A 217 12.16 23.96 -8.63
CA GLY A 217 12.99 24.31 -7.46
C GLY A 217 12.76 23.37 -6.29
N ARG A 218 11.54 22.87 -6.16
CA ARG A 218 11.09 21.98 -5.09
C ARG A 218 11.15 20.51 -5.48
N PHE A 219 10.71 20.17 -6.67
CA PHE A 219 10.64 18.81 -7.21
C PHE A 219 11.74 18.59 -8.25
N SER A 220 13.00 18.92 -7.88
CA SER A 220 14.13 18.86 -8.80
C SER A 220 14.55 17.44 -9.19
N GLU A 221 14.24 16.45 -8.36
CA GLU A 221 14.68 15.06 -8.55
C GLU A 221 13.51 14.07 -8.73
N VAL A 222 12.26 14.49 -8.45
CA VAL A 222 11.06 13.67 -8.56
C VAL A 222 9.94 14.45 -9.25
N GLU A 223 9.01 13.78 -9.88
CA GLU A 223 7.82 14.44 -10.44
C GLU A 223 6.85 14.88 -9.34
N ASP A 224 6.25 16.05 -9.47
CA ASP A 224 5.12 16.43 -8.65
C ASP A 224 3.82 15.86 -9.18
N SER A 225 3.72 15.66 -10.50
CA SER A 225 2.51 15.21 -11.16
C SER A 225 2.80 14.20 -12.27
N ILE A 226 1.91 13.21 -12.39
CA ILE A 226 1.95 12.24 -13.47
C ILE A 226 0.54 11.82 -13.88
N ALA A 227 0.33 11.69 -15.19
CA ALA A 227 -0.85 11.08 -15.78
C ALA A 227 -0.44 9.82 -16.54
N PHE A 228 -1.20 8.74 -16.42
CA PHE A 228 -0.88 7.48 -17.06
C PHE A 228 -2.12 6.74 -17.57
N ARG A 229 -1.89 5.90 -18.57
CA ARG A 229 -2.86 4.96 -19.12
C ARG A 229 -2.26 3.57 -19.11
N LEU A 230 -3.04 2.61 -18.63
CA LEU A 230 -2.72 1.19 -18.61
C LEU A 230 -3.68 0.46 -19.53
N THR A 231 -3.17 -0.45 -20.36
CA THR A 231 -3.96 -1.35 -21.20
C THR A 231 -3.88 -2.74 -20.61
N HIS A 232 -5.04 -3.31 -20.31
CA HIS A 232 -5.15 -4.67 -19.77
C HIS A 232 -5.52 -5.68 -20.86
N PRO A 233 -5.30 -6.98 -20.62
CA PRO A 233 -5.82 -8.03 -21.50
C PRO A 233 -7.31 -7.87 -21.76
N GLY A 234 -7.75 -8.21 -22.97
CA GLY A 234 -9.16 -8.09 -23.35
C GLY A 234 -9.64 -6.66 -23.64
N GLY A 235 -8.73 -5.65 -23.67
CA GLY A 235 -9.04 -4.29 -24.10
C GLY A 235 -9.64 -3.38 -23.04
N LEU A 236 -9.58 -3.74 -21.75
CA LEU A 236 -9.87 -2.82 -20.65
C LEU A 236 -8.78 -1.76 -20.60
N VAL A 237 -9.18 -0.49 -20.52
CA VAL A 237 -8.28 0.67 -20.37
C VAL A 237 -8.48 1.29 -19.00
N CYS A 238 -7.37 1.48 -18.27
CA CYS A 238 -7.33 2.20 -17.02
C CYS A 238 -6.56 3.51 -17.19
N GLN A 239 -7.01 4.59 -16.56
CA GLN A 239 -6.36 5.89 -16.60
C GLN A 239 -6.25 6.45 -15.20
N GLY A 240 -5.05 6.92 -14.85
CA GLY A 240 -4.76 7.45 -13.53
C GLY A 240 -4.00 8.76 -13.55
N THR A 241 -4.16 9.52 -12.47
CA THR A 241 -3.41 10.75 -12.22
C THR A 241 -3.06 10.83 -10.75
N SER A 242 -1.83 11.26 -10.45
CA SER A 242 -1.44 11.66 -9.10
C SER A 242 -0.70 13.00 -9.14
N SER A 243 -0.80 13.78 -8.05
CA SER A 243 -0.14 15.08 -7.96
C SER A 243 0.10 15.47 -6.50
N PHE A 244 1.29 16.04 -6.25
CA PHE A 244 1.64 16.74 -5.01
C PHE A 244 1.31 18.24 -5.06
N SER A 245 0.83 18.75 -6.19
CA SER A 245 0.61 20.19 -6.45
C SER A 245 -0.85 20.54 -6.74
N ALA A 246 -1.76 19.56 -6.74
CA ALA A 246 -3.18 19.78 -6.93
C ALA A 246 -3.95 19.63 -5.62
N GLN A 247 -5.10 20.34 -5.50
CA GLN A 247 -6.00 20.20 -4.35
C GLN A 247 -6.39 18.75 -4.11
N ALA A 248 -6.62 18.42 -2.84
CA ALA A 248 -6.93 17.06 -2.41
C ALA A 248 -8.17 16.52 -3.13
N ALA A 249 -7.99 15.43 -3.85
CA ALA A 249 -9.05 14.68 -4.50
C ALA A 249 -8.68 13.21 -4.56
N SER A 250 -9.66 12.34 -4.31
CA SER A 250 -9.44 10.91 -4.46
C SER A 250 -10.72 10.23 -4.93
N PHE A 251 -10.70 9.64 -6.11
CA PHE A 251 -11.85 8.86 -6.57
C PHE A 251 -11.42 7.66 -7.41
N VAL A 252 -12.33 6.69 -7.50
CA VAL A 252 -12.26 5.56 -8.43
C VAL A 252 -13.59 5.48 -9.14
N GLN A 253 -13.57 5.37 -10.48
CA GLN A 253 -14.75 5.21 -11.29
C GLN A 253 -14.57 4.05 -12.26
N VAL A 254 -15.56 3.16 -12.33
CA VAL A 254 -15.54 1.93 -13.15
C VAL A 254 -16.70 1.97 -14.13
N HIS A 255 -16.42 1.74 -15.41
CA HIS A 255 -17.42 1.69 -16.47
C HIS A 255 -17.43 0.33 -17.16
N GLY A 256 -18.60 -0.26 -17.20
CA GLY A 256 -18.90 -1.44 -18.02
C GLY A 256 -19.95 -1.13 -19.07
N ASP A 257 -20.29 -2.11 -19.90
CA ASP A 257 -21.29 -1.96 -20.97
C ASP A 257 -22.73 -2.02 -20.48
N ARG A 258 -22.97 -2.36 -19.18
CA ARG A 258 -24.30 -2.40 -18.56
C ARG A 258 -24.47 -1.44 -17.39
N GLY A 259 -23.40 -0.72 -17.01
CA GLY A 259 -23.46 0.24 -15.92
C GLY A 259 -22.10 0.81 -15.56
N TRP A 260 -22.14 1.76 -14.63
CA TRP A 260 -20.94 2.36 -14.04
C TRP A 260 -21.13 2.57 -12.54
N ALA A 261 -20.02 2.66 -11.83
CA ALA A 261 -19.99 2.96 -10.40
C ALA A 261 -18.79 3.84 -10.07
N ALA A 262 -18.94 4.68 -9.05
CA ALA A 262 -17.86 5.52 -8.52
C ALA A 262 -17.82 5.42 -7.00
N LEU A 263 -16.60 5.39 -6.45
CA LEU A 263 -16.31 5.54 -5.03
C LEU A 263 -15.61 6.89 -4.82
N ASN A 264 -16.20 7.75 -3.98
CA ASN A 264 -15.68 9.08 -3.69
C ASN A 264 -16.02 9.50 -2.24
N PRO A 265 -15.02 9.95 -1.43
CA PRO A 265 -13.60 9.81 -1.68
C PRO A 265 -13.17 8.34 -1.67
N ALA A 266 -12.13 7.98 -2.45
CA ALA A 266 -11.64 6.60 -2.52
C ALA A 266 -10.51 6.32 -1.52
N PHE A 267 -9.54 7.25 -1.38
CA PHE A 267 -8.29 7.03 -0.65
C PHE A 267 -8.13 7.92 0.58
N ALA A 268 -8.99 8.92 0.78
CA ALA A 268 -8.93 9.83 1.92
C ALA A 268 -9.00 9.09 3.27
N PHE A 269 -8.45 9.71 4.32
CA PHE A 269 -8.61 9.27 5.71
C PHE A 269 -9.84 9.98 6.31
N GLU A 270 -10.46 9.34 7.30
CA GLU A 270 -11.45 9.97 8.17
C GLU A 270 -12.63 10.67 7.47
N GLU A 271 -12.97 10.24 6.24
CA GLU A 271 -14.11 10.78 5.50
C GLU A 271 -15.16 9.70 5.19
N GLU A 272 -16.44 10.09 5.24
CA GLU A 272 -17.55 9.24 4.78
C GLU A 272 -17.40 8.96 3.28
N ARG A 273 -17.48 7.70 2.89
CA ARG A 273 -17.37 7.30 1.48
C ARG A 273 -18.74 7.10 0.87
N ARG A 274 -18.84 7.47 -0.39
CA ARG A 274 -20.04 7.28 -1.19
C ARG A 274 -19.73 6.41 -2.38
N LEU A 275 -20.39 5.25 -2.47
CA LEU A 275 -20.42 4.39 -3.64
C LEU A 275 -21.73 4.65 -4.37
N PHE A 276 -21.67 5.17 -5.59
CA PHE A 276 -22.84 5.53 -6.36
C PHE A 276 -22.64 5.23 -7.84
N GLY A 277 -23.74 5.20 -8.60
CA GLY A 277 -23.64 4.92 -10.03
C GLY A 277 -24.99 4.57 -10.66
N LYS A 278 -24.90 3.95 -11.84
CA LYS A 278 -26.08 3.58 -12.62
C LYS A 278 -25.90 2.17 -13.19
N ILE A 279 -26.84 1.28 -12.92
CA ILE A 279 -26.84 -0.10 -13.43
C ILE A 279 -28.14 -0.34 -14.18
N GLN A 280 -28.04 -0.74 -15.45
CA GLN A 280 -29.22 -0.96 -16.32
C GLN A 280 -30.23 0.20 -16.28
N GLY A 281 -29.72 1.42 -16.32
CA GLY A 281 -30.53 2.63 -16.28
C GLY A 281 -30.99 3.09 -14.88
N ARG A 282 -30.84 2.29 -13.84
CA ARG A 282 -31.28 2.60 -12.46
C ARG A 282 -30.14 3.18 -11.64
N TRP A 283 -30.39 4.32 -11.02
CA TRP A 283 -29.46 4.96 -10.07
C TRP A 283 -29.39 4.18 -8.75
N PHE A 284 -28.20 4.14 -8.15
CA PHE A 284 -28.00 3.67 -6.78
C PHE A 284 -26.98 4.54 -6.06
N GLU A 285 -27.08 4.59 -4.74
CA GLU A 285 -26.11 5.22 -3.86
C GLU A 285 -26.06 4.44 -2.55
N LYS A 286 -24.84 4.30 -2.00
CA LYS A 286 -24.58 3.73 -0.68
C LYS A 286 -23.49 4.52 0.02
N LYS A 287 -23.73 4.88 1.27
CA LYS A 287 -22.78 5.59 2.13
C LYS A 287 -22.13 4.64 3.12
N PHE A 288 -20.87 4.87 3.40
CA PHE A 288 -20.07 4.10 4.34
C PHE A 288 -19.49 5.05 5.37
N LYS A 289 -19.81 4.79 6.63
CA LYS A 289 -19.27 5.56 7.76
C LYS A 289 -17.75 5.40 7.84
N VAL A 290 -17.11 6.38 8.42
CA VAL A 290 -15.69 6.32 8.77
C VAL A 290 -15.43 5.16 9.72
N ILE A 291 -14.42 4.38 9.40
CA ILE A 291 -13.92 3.29 10.22
C ILE A 291 -12.41 3.37 10.30
N ASP A 292 -11.83 2.79 11.33
CA ASP A 292 -10.37 2.65 11.43
C ASP A 292 -9.90 1.48 10.52
N GLU A 293 -9.42 1.84 9.33
CA GLU A 293 -8.95 0.89 8.33
C GLU A 293 -7.69 0.14 8.79
N PHE A 294 -6.83 0.79 9.60
CA PHE A 294 -5.62 0.18 10.14
C PHE A 294 -5.93 -0.93 11.15
N VAL A 295 -6.99 -0.76 11.94
CA VAL A 295 -7.48 -1.86 12.82
C VAL A 295 -7.88 -3.07 11.99
N LEU A 296 -8.62 -2.85 10.90
CA LEU A 296 -9.07 -3.96 10.05
C LEU A 296 -7.91 -4.64 9.33
N GLU A 297 -6.92 -3.87 8.89
CA GLU A 297 -5.70 -4.38 8.26
C GLU A 297 -4.86 -5.22 9.22
N LEU A 298 -4.58 -4.71 10.43
CA LEU A 298 -3.88 -5.42 11.49
C LEU A 298 -4.59 -6.73 11.86
N ASP A 299 -5.91 -6.67 12.08
CA ASP A 299 -6.72 -7.83 12.44
C ASP A 299 -6.82 -8.83 11.27
N GLY A 300 -6.88 -8.33 10.04
CA GLY A 300 -6.87 -9.15 8.82
C GLY A 300 -5.59 -9.95 8.67
N PHE A 301 -4.42 -9.29 8.85
CA PHE A 301 -3.14 -9.98 8.77
C PHE A 301 -2.93 -10.96 9.93
N ALA A 302 -3.33 -10.60 11.14
CA ALA A 302 -3.30 -11.52 12.28
C ALA A 302 -4.14 -12.79 12.03
N GLU A 303 -5.29 -12.67 11.36
CA GLU A 303 -6.08 -13.84 10.92
C GLU A 303 -5.33 -14.69 9.90
N CYS A 304 -4.65 -14.09 8.94
CA CYS A 304 -3.84 -14.82 7.95
C CYS A 304 -2.72 -15.62 8.61
N ILE A 305 -2.02 -15.01 9.56
CA ILE A 305 -0.95 -15.66 10.34
C ILE A 305 -1.52 -16.87 11.11
N ARG A 306 -2.62 -16.68 11.85
CA ARG A 306 -3.21 -17.72 12.70
C ARG A 306 -3.80 -18.89 11.93
N ARG A 307 -4.42 -18.61 10.79
CA ARG A 307 -5.07 -19.62 9.96
C ARG A 307 -4.15 -20.24 8.93
N VAL A 308 -2.89 -19.86 8.93
CA VAL A 308 -1.87 -20.36 8.00
C VAL A 308 -2.33 -20.21 6.54
N ARG A 309 -2.91 -19.04 6.21
CA ARG A 309 -3.35 -18.69 4.85
C ARG A 309 -2.61 -17.48 4.35
N ASP A 310 -2.49 -17.35 3.05
CA ASP A 310 -1.87 -16.18 2.46
C ASP A 310 -2.75 -14.94 2.60
N PRO A 311 -2.16 -13.77 2.85
CA PRO A 311 -2.90 -12.53 2.89
C PRO A 311 -3.29 -12.08 1.48
N GLY A 312 -4.30 -11.27 1.39
CA GLY A 312 -4.55 -10.45 0.23
C GLY A 312 -4.74 -9.01 0.72
N PRO A 313 -3.88 -8.10 0.32
CA PRO A 313 -2.80 -8.15 -0.70
C PRO A 313 -1.50 -8.75 -0.18
N ASP A 314 -0.94 -9.69 -0.91
CA ASP A 314 0.34 -10.30 -0.58
C ASP A 314 1.54 -9.57 -1.24
N GLY A 315 2.75 -10.12 -1.05
CA GLY A 315 3.94 -9.55 -1.69
C GLY A 315 3.93 -9.66 -3.22
N THR A 316 3.18 -10.60 -3.80
CA THR A 316 3.02 -10.72 -5.26
C THR A 316 2.26 -9.52 -5.82
N GLU A 317 1.20 -9.08 -5.13
CA GLU A 317 0.48 -7.86 -5.49
C GLU A 317 1.41 -6.64 -5.47
N GLY A 318 2.23 -6.50 -4.42
CA GLY A 318 3.21 -5.41 -4.33
C GLY A 318 4.25 -5.45 -5.45
N LEU A 319 4.78 -6.62 -5.78
CA LEU A 319 5.72 -6.81 -6.90
C LEU A 319 5.11 -6.36 -8.23
N LEU A 320 3.89 -6.79 -8.54
CA LEU A 320 3.22 -6.45 -9.78
C LEU A 320 2.83 -4.96 -9.86
N ASP A 321 2.58 -4.33 -8.72
CA ASP A 321 2.38 -2.88 -8.66
C ASP A 321 3.67 -2.13 -8.99
N ILE A 322 4.81 -2.53 -8.42
CA ILE A 322 6.10 -1.90 -8.70
C ILE A 322 6.52 -2.13 -10.15
N ALA A 323 6.31 -3.33 -10.71
CA ALA A 323 6.56 -3.58 -12.14
C ALA A 323 5.71 -2.67 -13.06
N THR A 324 4.47 -2.41 -12.66
CA THR A 324 3.59 -1.47 -13.38
C THR A 324 4.09 -0.03 -13.25
N VAL A 325 4.51 0.39 -12.05
CA VAL A 325 5.08 1.72 -11.78
C VAL A 325 6.37 1.94 -12.57
N GLU A 326 7.27 0.97 -12.61
CA GLU A 326 8.49 1.06 -13.43
C GLU A 326 8.18 1.24 -14.92
N ALA A 327 7.16 0.54 -15.44
CA ALA A 327 6.71 0.72 -16.81
C ALA A 327 6.08 2.11 -17.05
N ILE A 328 5.32 2.64 -16.09
CA ILE A 328 4.78 4.01 -16.15
C ILE A 328 5.93 5.02 -16.22
N TYR A 329 6.92 4.94 -15.33
CA TYR A 329 8.08 5.84 -15.36
C TYR A 329 8.91 5.67 -16.64
N ARG A 330 9.11 4.44 -17.11
CA ARG A 330 9.81 4.18 -18.39
C ARG A 330 9.09 4.82 -19.55
N SER A 331 7.77 4.69 -19.63
CA SER A 331 6.96 5.34 -20.65
C SER A 331 7.06 6.86 -20.62
N ALA A 332 7.01 7.47 -19.43
CA ALA A 332 7.14 8.92 -19.28
C ALA A 332 8.52 9.43 -19.75
N ARG A 333 9.61 8.69 -19.41
CA ARG A 333 10.96 9.05 -19.85
C ARG A 333 11.18 8.87 -21.35
N GLU A 334 10.63 7.80 -21.94
CA GLU A 334 10.80 7.48 -23.35
C GLU A 334 9.77 8.15 -24.27
N ASN A 335 8.78 8.83 -23.68
CA ASN A 335 7.66 9.48 -24.37
C ASN A 335 6.98 8.56 -25.42
N ARG A 336 6.79 7.29 -25.05
CA ARG A 336 6.10 6.27 -25.86
C ARG A 336 5.38 5.25 -25.01
N THR A 337 4.45 4.51 -25.62
CA THR A 337 3.86 3.32 -24.98
C THR A 337 4.92 2.23 -24.84
N VAL A 338 4.99 1.61 -23.68
CA VAL A 338 5.91 0.50 -23.36
C VAL A 338 5.12 -0.73 -22.86
N SER A 339 5.71 -1.91 -23.01
CA SER A 339 5.18 -3.13 -22.39
C SER A 339 5.33 -3.07 -20.87
N VAL A 340 4.39 -3.64 -20.14
CA VAL A 340 4.56 -3.95 -18.71
C VAL A 340 5.12 -5.36 -18.64
N GLU A 341 6.34 -5.47 -18.14
CA GLU A 341 6.98 -6.77 -17.92
C GLU A 341 6.41 -7.40 -16.66
N THR A 342 5.85 -8.60 -16.79
CA THR A 342 5.47 -9.38 -15.62
C THR A 342 6.72 -10.09 -15.10
N PRO A 343 7.25 -9.72 -13.93
CA PRO A 343 8.42 -10.38 -13.39
C PRO A 343 8.15 -11.88 -13.24
N ALA A 344 9.14 -12.70 -13.58
CA ALA A 344 9.07 -14.11 -13.27
C ALA A 344 8.88 -14.23 -11.74
N LEU A 345 7.70 -14.64 -11.32
CA LEU A 345 7.54 -15.20 -10.00
C LEU A 345 8.42 -16.44 -10.01
N ALA A 346 9.37 -16.54 -9.09
CA ALA A 346 10.11 -17.78 -8.90
C ALA A 346 9.06 -18.84 -8.50
N LEU A 347 8.40 -19.41 -9.53
CA LEU A 347 7.41 -20.44 -9.39
C LEU A 347 8.12 -21.66 -8.82
N GLU A 348 7.69 -22.09 -7.65
CA GLU A 348 7.70 -23.41 -7.11
C GLU A 348 8.57 -24.42 -7.89
N GLN A 349 9.77 -24.66 -7.39
CA GLN A 349 10.29 -26.01 -7.40
C GLN A 349 9.75 -26.65 -6.10
N ALA A 350 8.64 -27.37 -6.26
CA ALA A 350 7.98 -28.16 -5.24
C ALA A 350 8.91 -29.24 -4.68
#